data_57bc900b19da6b5ec174cc3cae059c09
#
_entry.id   57bc900b19da6b5ec174cc3cae059c09
#
_cell.length_a   1.000
_cell.length_b   1.000
_cell.length_c   1.000
_cell.angle_alpha   90.00
_cell.angle_beta   90.00
_cell.angle_gamma   90.00
#
_symmetry.space_group_name_H-M   'P 1'
#
loop_
_entity.id
_entity.type
_entity.pdbx_description
1 polymer ?
#
loop_
_entity_poly.entity_id
_entity_poly.type
_entity_poly.pdbx_seq_one_letter_code
_entity_poly.pdbx_strand_id
1 'polypeptide(L)'
;QTYMSKIEKVLLKYQTYLKETCKECLFYPYLLVQGEAGIGKSHLLAHLSKKLRDENHIIYLFLGQFFTKNEDPWHQILNDLEVTNSVDNFLRSISNKAKETKKRAFIIIDALNEGEGKRLWGNYFQSFINHIKKYSNIALIFSIRTPFEDVILPKNAIQDNNIVVFQHEGFSKEENYNPIVSFCDFYGLELPKLPILNPEFNNPLFLKLMCEYCVNKFKEFDQTISVAELFTNVLKTVNINLSKEDKFDFDKNINVVQKVIKGLVELMNDSEFNQLNYEESYTVVNNIAKEYVQKSNRFLEALI
;
A
#
# COMPACT_ATOMS: atom_id res chain seq x y z
N GLN A 1 37.59 -6.08 19.80
CA GLN A 1 37.36 -7.29 18.93
C GLN A 1 35.89 -7.66 18.83
N THR A 2 35.04 -7.42 19.82
CA THR A 2 33.64 -7.92 19.86
C THR A 2 32.67 -7.08 18.99
N TYR A 3 32.94 -5.80 18.77
CA TYR A 3 32.06 -4.92 17.96
C TYR A 3 32.25 -5.16 16.45
N MET A 4 33.48 -5.27 15.99
CA MET A 4 33.80 -5.55 14.57
C MET A 4 33.24 -6.90 14.12
N SER A 5 33.32 -7.94 14.96
CA SER A 5 32.75 -9.25 14.60
C SER A 5 31.22 -9.28 14.53
N LYS A 6 30.53 -8.38 15.28
CA LYS A 6 29.07 -8.23 15.15
C LYS A 6 28.69 -7.53 13.84
N ILE A 7 29.41 -6.47 13.47
CA ILE A 7 29.23 -5.76 12.20
C ILE A 7 29.49 -6.67 11.01
N GLU A 8 30.59 -7.45 11.06
CA GLU A 8 30.89 -8.43 10.02
C GLU A 8 29.80 -9.50 9.88
N LYS A 9 29.26 -10.02 10.98
CA LYS A 9 28.15 -10.99 10.95
C LYS A 9 26.87 -10.41 10.36
N VAL A 10 26.54 -9.18 10.69
CA VAL A 10 25.38 -8.47 10.15
C VAL A 10 25.58 -8.22 8.65
N LEU A 11 26.73 -7.70 8.25
CA LEU A 11 27.06 -7.50 6.83
C LEU A 11 27.06 -8.80 6.03
N LEU A 12 27.57 -9.91 6.59
CA LEU A 12 27.54 -11.22 5.94
C LEU A 12 26.12 -11.73 5.78
N LYS A 13 25.27 -11.55 6.78
CA LYS A 13 23.84 -11.92 6.73
C LYS A 13 23.07 -11.10 5.70
N TYR A 14 23.32 -9.80 5.60
CA TYR A 14 22.77 -8.94 4.55
C TYR A 14 23.31 -9.29 3.16
N GLN A 15 24.58 -9.56 3.03
CA GLN A 15 25.17 -10.00 1.75
C GLN A 15 24.61 -11.35 1.29
N THR A 16 24.39 -12.28 2.20
CA THR A 16 23.79 -13.59 1.89
C THR A 16 22.33 -13.42 1.48
N TYR A 17 21.55 -12.65 2.25
CA TYR A 17 20.15 -12.33 1.94
C TYR A 17 20.01 -11.62 0.59
N LEU A 18 20.79 -10.59 0.33
CA LEU A 18 20.80 -9.88 -0.96
C LEU A 18 21.24 -10.78 -2.11
N LYS A 19 22.22 -11.67 -1.90
CA LYS A 19 22.68 -12.61 -2.93
C LYS A 19 21.62 -13.67 -3.27
N GLU A 20 20.89 -14.17 -2.30
CA GLU A 20 19.86 -15.19 -2.53
C GLU A 20 18.63 -14.58 -3.20
N THR A 21 18.05 -13.53 -2.65
CA THR A 21 16.88 -12.85 -3.21
C THR A 21 17.18 -12.22 -4.58
N CYS A 22 18.37 -11.60 -4.76
CA CYS A 22 18.76 -11.05 -6.05
C CYS A 22 19.00 -12.11 -7.11
N LYS A 23 19.51 -13.30 -6.76
CA LYS A 23 19.66 -14.39 -7.72
C LYS A 23 18.30 -14.89 -8.21
N GLU A 24 17.35 -15.08 -7.31
CA GLU A 24 15.99 -15.50 -7.68
C GLU A 24 15.33 -14.51 -8.61
N CYS A 25 15.38 -13.20 -8.31
CA CYS A 25 14.85 -12.15 -9.18
C CYS A 25 15.57 -11.99 -10.53
N LEU A 26 16.79 -12.49 -10.67
CA LEU A 26 17.48 -12.54 -11.96
C LEU A 26 16.87 -13.58 -12.90
N PHE A 27 16.51 -14.74 -12.36
CA PHE A 27 15.92 -15.85 -13.12
C PHE A 27 14.40 -15.73 -13.23
N TYR A 28 13.74 -15.26 -12.17
CA TYR A 28 12.30 -15.09 -12.06
C TYR A 28 11.97 -13.62 -11.83
N PRO A 29 11.69 -12.85 -12.88
CA PRO A 29 11.53 -11.41 -12.78
C PRO A 29 10.13 -10.99 -12.27
N TYR A 30 9.57 -11.77 -11.34
CA TYR A 30 8.27 -11.56 -10.75
C TYR A 30 8.39 -11.42 -9.24
N LEU A 31 8.01 -10.24 -8.71
CA LEU A 31 8.14 -9.90 -7.30
C LEU A 31 6.80 -9.50 -6.71
N LEU A 32 6.40 -10.18 -5.65
CA LEU A 32 5.29 -9.80 -4.79
C LEU A 32 5.82 -9.10 -3.54
N VAL A 33 5.39 -7.87 -3.31
CA VAL A 33 5.65 -7.12 -2.07
C VAL A 33 4.45 -7.26 -1.15
N GLN A 34 4.60 -8.01 -0.08
CA GLN A 34 3.58 -8.22 0.95
C GLN A 34 3.84 -7.35 2.18
N GLY A 35 2.80 -7.10 2.95
CA GLY A 35 2.88 -6.44 4.24
C GLY A 35 1.56 -5.84 4.68
N GLU A 36 1.46 -5.45 5.93
CA GLU A 36 0.26 -4.89 6.53
C GLU A 36 -0.13 -3.52 5.95
N ALA A 37 -1.33 -3.06 6.29
CA ALA A 37 -1.77 -1.71 5.93
C ALA A 37 -0.86 -0.64 6.56
N GLY A 38 -0.58 0.44 5.80
CA GLY A 38 0.21 1.56 6.32
C GLY A 38 1.71 1.30 6.49
N ILE A 39 2.21 0.08 6.18
CA ILE A 39 3.60 -0.31 6.37
C ILE A 39 4.59 0.34 5.37
N GLY A 40 4.09 1.05 4.35
CA GLY A 40 4.92 1.78 3.41
C GLY A 40 5.14 1.12 2.05
N LYS A 41 4.40 0.07 1.67
CA LYS A 41 4.54 -0.62 0.37
C LYS A 41 4.45 0.31 -0.83
N SER A 42 3.42 1.15 -0.88
CA SER A 42 3.23 2.14 -1.96
C SER A 42 4.38 3.13 -2.04
N HIS A 43 4.90 3.57 -0.89
CA HIS A 43 6.07 4.45 -0.83
C HIS A 43 7.33 3.76 -1.36
N LEU A 44 7.53 2.49 -0.98
CA LEU A 44 8.62 1.66 -1.48
C LEU A 44 8.55 1.52 -3.00
N LEU A 45 7.38 1.18 -3.57
CA LEU A 45 7.21 1.02 -5.01
C LEU A 45 7.36 2.33 -5.77
N ALA A 46 6.87 3.45 -5.23
CA ALA A 46 7.07 4.77 -5.83
C ALA A 46 8.55 5.17 -5.84
N HIS A 47 9.27 4.95 -4.73
CA HIS A 47 10.71 5.21 -4.64
C HIS A 47 11.50 4.33 -5.60
N LEU A 48 11.20 3.03 -5.65
CA LEU A 48 11.80 2.08 -6.58
C LEU A 48 11.57 2.49 -8.03
N SER A 49 10.33 2.87 -8.38
CA SER A 49 9.97 3.35 -9.72
C SER A 49 10.80 4.57 -10.12
N LYS A 50 10.94 5.54 -9.22
CA LYS A 50 11.77 6.73 -9.44
C LYS A 50 13.23 6.35 -9.69
N LYS A 51 13.82 5.52 -8.83
CA LYS A 51 15.21 5.07 -8.95
C LYS A 51 15.45 4.33 -10.25
N LEU A 52 14.60 3.38 -10.61
CA LEU A 52 14.72 2.63 -11.86
C LEU A 52 14.59 3.53 -13.08
N ARG A 53 13.70 4.54 -13.05
CA ARG A 53 13.58 5.54 -14.11
C ARG A 53 14.87 6.36 -14.26
N ASP A 54 15.44 6.82 -13.15
CA ASP A 54 16.68 7.59 -13.13
C ASP A 54 17.87 6.75 -13.67
N GLU A 55 17.79 5.43 -13.58
CA GLU A 55 18.70 4.46 -14.19
C GLU A 55 18.35 4.12 -15.65
N ASN A 56 17.41 4.84 -16.27
CA ASN A 56 16.94 4.65 -17.65
C ASN A 56 16.26 3.30 -17.94
N HIS A 57 15.56 2.72 -16.97
CA HIS A 57 14.66 1.61 -17.19
C HIS A 57 13.30 2.09 -17.73
N ILE A 58 12.61 1.23 -18.45
CA ILE A 58 11.22 1.48 -18.89
C ILE A 58 10.29 1.06 -17.75
N ILE A 59 9.40 1.95 -17.33
CA ILE A 59 8.53 1.71 -16.17
C ILE A 59 7.09 2.09 -16.48
N TYR A 60 6.19 1.17 -16.15
CA TYR A 60 4.77 1.40 -16.09
C TYR A 60 4.31 1.12 -14.67
N LEU A 61 3.80 2.14 -13.98
CA LEU A 61 3.28 2.03 -12.61
C LEU A 61 1.78 2.28 -12.64
N PHE A 62 1.03 1.27 -12.19
CA PHE A 62 -0.42 1.32 -12.04
C PHE A 62 -0.79 1.17 -10.56
N LEU A 63 -1.85 1.85 -10.14
CA LEU A 63 -2.43 1.67 -8.82
C LEU A 63 -3.59 0.68 -8.91
N GLY A 64 -3.81 -0.16 -7.90
CA GLY A 64 -4.88 -1.15 -7.88
C GLY A 64 -6.28 -0.53 -8.04
N GLN A 65 -6.50 0.66 -7.46
CA GLN A 65 -7.74 1.43 -7.62
C GLN A 65 -8.05 1.84 -9.06
N PHE A 66 -7.06 1.81 -9.96
CA PHE A 66 -7.24 2.04 -11.38
C PHE A 66 -8.13 0.95 -12.05
N PHE A 67 -8.05 -0.28 -11.56
CA PHE A 67 -8.81 -1.41 -12.08
C PHE A 67 -10.23 -1.42 -11.50
N THR A 68 -11.11 -0.66 -12.13
CA THR A 68 -12.50 -0.43 -11.64
C THR A 68 -13.52 -1.40 -12.20
N LYS A 69 -13.14 -2.28 -13.13
CA LYS A 69 -14.04 -3.23 -13.79
C LYS A 69 -13.50 -4.65 -13.69
N ASN A 70 -14.40 -5.62 -13.57
CA ASN A 70 -14.05 -7.03 -13.64
C ASN A 70 -13.91 -7.51 -15.11
N GLU A 71 -12.97 -6.90 -15.81
CA GLU A 71 -12.61 -7.16 -17.22
C GLU A 71 -11.11 -7.43 -17.30
N ASP A 72 -10.64 -7.97 -18.44
CA ASP A 72 -9.21 -8.23 -18.65
C ASP A 72 -8.35 -7.00 -18.26
N PRO A 73 -7.40 -7.13 -17.32
CA PRO A 73 -6.53 -6.04 -16.89
C PRO A 73 -5.74 -5.42 -18.04
N TRP A 74 -5.33 -6.20 -19.03
CA TRP A 74 -4.63 -5.68 -20.20
C TRP A 74 -5.50 -4.73 -21.02
N HIS A 75 -6.80 -5.04 -21.15
CA HIS A 75 -7.75 -4.15 -21.81
C HIS A 75 -7.82 -2.79 -21.11
N GLN A 76 -7.92 -2.80 -19.78
CA GLN A 76 -7.97 -1.58 -19.00
C GLN A 76 -6.66 -0.78 -19.13
N ILE A 77 -5.50 -1.44 -19.05
CA ILE A 77 -4.18 -0.82 -19.24
C ILE A 77 -4.04 -0.20 -20.63
N LEU A 78 -4.36 -0.94 -21.70
CA LEU A 78 -4.20 -0.43 -23.06
C LEU A 78 -5.13 0.73 -23.36
N ASN A 79 -6.37 0.70 -22.84
CA ASN A 79 -7.32 1.79 -22.97
C ASN A 79 -6.82 3.06 -22.26
N ASP A 80 -6.28 2.95 -21.05
CA ASP A 80 -5.73 4.08 -20.30
C ASP A 80 -4.51 4.70 -21.01
N LEU A 81 -3.66 3.85 -21.57
CA LEU A 81 -2.49 4.28 -22.32
C LEU A 81 -2.82 4.75 -23.74
N GLU A 82 -4.10 4.75 -24.14
CA GLU A 82 -4.58 5.08 -25.51
C GLU A 82 -3.89 4.24 -26.60
N VAL A 83 -3.52 2.98 -26.25
CA VAL A 83 -2.86 2.06 -27.17
C VAL A 83 -3.90 1.18 -27.87
N THR A 84 -4.01 1.33 -29.18
CA THR A 84 -4.95 0.58 -30.05
C THR A 84 -4.41 -0.80 -30.48
N ASN A 85 -3.15 -1.12 -30.18
CA ASN A 85 -2.50 -2.35 -30.55
C ASN A 85 -2.92 -3.52 -29.62
N SER A 86 -2.64 -4.76 -30.06
CA SER A 86 -2.81 -5.92 -29.21
C SER A 86 -1.80 -5.94 -28.04
N VAL A 87 -2.14 -6.64 -26.96
CA VAL A 87 -1.28 -6.86 -25.78
C VAL A 87 0.11 -7.37 -26.19
N ASP A 88 0.16 -8.37 -27.08
CA ASP A 88 1.43 -8.95 -27.53
C ASP A 88 2.27 -7.95 -28.32
N ASN A 89 1.67 -7.08 -29.13
CA ASN A 89 2.40 -6.03 -29.84
C ASN A 89 2.93 -4.95 -28.89
N PHE A 90 2.14 -4.56 -27.90
CA PHE A 90 2.56 -3.62 -26.86
C PHE A 90 3.75 -4.17 -26.07
N LEU A 91 3.65 -5.39 -25.53
CA LEU A 91 4.73 -6.03 -24.77
C LEU A 91 5.98 -6.27 -25.62
N ARG A 92 5.81 -6.64 -26.90
CA ARG A 92 6.93 -6.80 -27.84
C ARG A 92 7.66 -5.48 -28.05
N SER A 93 6.94 -4.37 -28.24
CA SER A 93 7.53 -3.03 -28.34
C SER A 93 8.36 -2.66 -27.14
N ILE A 94 7.81 -2.85 -25.94
CA ILE A 94 8.51 -2.60 -24.67
C ILE A 94 9.74 -3.49 -24.55
N SER A 95 9.60 -4.78 -24.85
CA SER A 95 10.71 -5.75 -24.82
C SER A 95 11.84 -5.37 -25.76
N ASN A 96 11.52 -5.00 -26.99
CA ASN A 96 12.53 -4.59 -27.98
C ASN A 96 13.27 -3.33 -27.54
N LYS A 97 12.53 -2.33 -27.04
CA LYS A 97 13.13 -1.09 -26.52
C LYS A 97 14.06 -1.34 -25.32
N ALA A 98 13.65 -2.22 -24.42
CA ALA A 98 14.47 -2.63 -23.27
C ALA A 98 15.75 -3.35 -23.73
N LYS A 99 15.68 -4.21 -24.76
CA LYS A 99 16.85 -4.89 -25.34
C LYS A 99 17.81 -3.91 -26.00
N GLU A 100 17.31 -2.96 -26.79
CA GLU A 100 18.12 -1.92 -27.45
C GLU A 100 18.94 -1.11 -26.44
N THR A 101 18.33 -0.76 -25.32
CA THR A 101 19.00 0.00 -24.26
C THR A 101 19.80 -0.86 -23.30
N LYS A 102 19.82 -2.19 -23.46
CA LYS A 102 20.41 -3.16 -22.52
C LYS A 102 19.89 -3.00 -21.10
N LYS A 103 18.64 -2.60 -20.97
CA LYS A 103 17.92 -2.39 -19.72
C LYS A 103 16.78 -3.41 -19.59
N ARG A 104 16.07 -3.37 -18.48
CA ARG A 104 14.85 -4.15 -18.24
C ARG A 104 13.64 -3.22 -18.23
N ALA A 105 12.51 -3.71 -18.69
CA ALA A 105 11.24 -3.04 -18.49
C ALA A 105 10.56 -3.56 -17.23
N PHE A 106 9.84 -2.71 -16.53
CA PHE A 106 9.11 -3.02 -15.31
C PHE A 106 7.65 -2.63 -15.46
N ILE A 107 6.78 -3.58 -15.17
CA ILE A 107 5.36 -3.36 -14.96
C ILE A 107 5.14 -3.47 -13.45
N ILE A 108 4.67 -2.40 -12.84
CA ILE A 108 4.49 -2.31 -11.39
C ILE A 108 3.02 -2.05 -11.11
N ILE A 109 2.39 -2.87 -10.25
CA ILE A 109 1.00 -2.69 -9.84
C ILE A 109 0.97 -2.60 -8.32
N ASP A 110 0.65 -1.42 -7.80
CA ASP A 110 0.54 -1.23 -6.37
C ASP A 110 -0.86 -1.53 -5.87
N ALA A 111 -0.95 -2.26 -4.76
CA ALA A 111 -2.18 -2.59 -4.06
C ALA A 111 -3.22 -3.37 -4.90
N LEU A 112 -2.90 -4.61 -5.31
CA LEU A 112 -3.83 -5.50 -6.02
C LEU A 112 -5.18 -5.69 -5.31
N ASN A 113 -5.23 -5.45 -4.01
CA ASN A 113 -6.43 -5.57 -3.19
C ASN A 113 -7.39 -4.37 -3.30
N GLU A 114 -7.03 -3.32 -4.03
CA GLU A 114 -7.86 -2.14 -4.26
C GLU A 114 -8.67 -2.24 -5.56
N GLY A 115 -9.65 -1.36 -5.75
CA GLY A 115 -10.56 -1.42 -6.88
C GLY A 115 -11.37 -2.71 -6.93
N GLU A 116 -11.52 -3.30 -8.11
CA GLU A 116 -12.15 -4.63 -8.30
C GLU A 116 -11.22 -5.81 -7.99
N GLY A 117 -10.10 -5.54 -7.31
CA GLY A 117 -8.98 -6.46 -7.15
C GLY A 117 -9.34 -7.89 -6.78
N LYS A 118 -10.28 -8.08 -5.83
CA LYS A 118 -10.71 -9.42 -5.40
C LYS A 118 -11.30 -10.27 -6.53
N ARG A 119 -12.17 -9.71 -7.34
CA ARG A 119 -12.82 -10.42 -8.46
C ARG A 119 -11.91 -10.46 -9.67
N LEU A 120 -11.26 -9.37 -9.97
CA LEU A 120 -10.42 -9.20 -11.13
C LEU A 120 -9.26 -10.21 -11.14
N TRP A 121 -8.43 -10.18 -10.12
CA TRP A 121 -7.20 -10.98 -10.10
C TRP A 121 -7.46 -12.46 -9.91
N GLY A 122 -8.50 -12.85 -9.18
CA GLY A 122 -8.95 -14.24 -9.11
C GLY A 122 -9.24 -14.83 -10.49
N ASN A 123 -9.84 -14.03 -11.39
CA ASN A 123 -10.22 -14.47 -12.72
C ASN A 123 -9.10 -14.32 -13.76
N TYR A 124 -8.31 -13.25 -13.70
CA TYR A 124 -7.44 -12.85 -14.82
C TYR A 124 -5.94 -12.91 -14.50
N PHE A 125 -5.52 -13.16 -13.27
CA PHE A 125 -4.09 -13.13 -12.89
C PHE A 125 -3.24 -14.07 -13.75
N GLN A 126 -3.69 -15.30 -13.94
CA GLN A 126 -2.94 -16.29 -14.72
C GLN A 126 -2.83 -15.87 -16.20
N SER A 127 -3.89 -15.38 -16.78
CA SER A 127 -3.89 -14.85 -18.16
C SER A 127 -2.96 -13.65 -18.25
N PHE A 128 -3.04 -12.72 -17.29
CA PHE A 128 -2.24 -11.52 -17.24
C PHE A 128 -0.74 -11.83 -17.21
N ILE A 129 -0.28 -12.70 -16.31
CA ILE A 129 1.14 -13.04 -16.19
C ILE A 129 1.64 -13.86 -17.39
N ASN A 130 0.78 -14.68 -18.01
CA ASN A 130 1.17 -15.49 -19.16
C ASN A 130 1.57 -14.63 -20.38
N HIS A 131 1.01 -13.45 -20.56
CA HIS A 131 1.45 -12.51 -21.58
C HIS A 131 2.87 -12.00 -21.28
N ILE A 132 3.19 -11.69 -20.01
CA ILE A 132 4.50 -11.17 -19.61
C ILE A 132 5.56 -12.26 -19.70
N LYS A 133 5.24 -13.51 -19.37
CA LYS A 133 6.18 -14.66 -19.42
C LYS A 133 6.83 -14.90 -20.77
N LYS A 134 6.22 -14.42 -21.86
CA LYS A 134 6.80 -14.50 -23.20
C LYS A 134 8.06 -13.64 -23.38
N TYR A 135 8.34 -12.72 -22.43
CA TYR A 135 9.38 -11.69 -22.54
C TYR A 135 10.27 -11.67 -21.30
N SER A 136 11.42 -12.34 -21.34
CA SER A 136 12.34 -12.49 -20.20
C SER A 136 12.95 -11.18 -19.68
N ASN A 137 12.91 -10.11 -20.47
CA ASN A 137 13.42 -8.79 -20.11
C ASN A 137 12.34 -7.83 -19.60
N ILE A 138 11.10 -8.31 -19.40
CA ILE A 138 10.03 -7.59 -18.69
C ILE A 138 9.90 -8.20 -17.30
N ALA A 139 9.97 -7.37 -16.27
CA ALA A 139 9.73 -7.74 -14.89
C ALA A 139 8.34 -7.27 -14.44
N LEU A 140 7.70 -8.06 -13.59
CA LEU A 140 6.45 -7.72 -12.93
C LEU A 140 6.68 -7.56 -11.43
N ILE A 141 6.30 -6.42 -10.88
CA ILE A 141 6.31 -6.17 -9.44
C ILE A 141 4.90 -5.79 -9.03
N PHE A 142 4.39 -6.39 -7.99
CA PHE A 142 3.07 -6.04 -7.49
C PHE A 142 3.03 -6.10 -5.97
N SER A 143 2.14 -5.32 -5.37
CA SER A 143 1.96 -5.30 -3.93
C SER A 143 0.57 -5.76 -3.51
N ILE A 144 0.51 -6.34 -2.32
CA ILE A 144 -0.74 -6.79 -1.71
C ILE A 144 -0.67 -6.62 -0.19
N ARG A 145 -1.79 -6.43 0.47
CA ARG A 145 -1.88 -6.51 1.93
C ARG A 145 -1.91 -7.99 2.34
N THR A 146 -1.11 -8.36 3.32
CA THR A 146 -0.95 -9.75 3.79
C THR A 146 -2.26 -10.51 3.98
N PRO A 147 -3.33 -9.96 4.60
CA PRO A 147 -4.58 -10.70 4.80
C PRO A 147 -5.36 -11.00 3.51
N PHE A 148 -4.96 -10.40 2.36
CA PHE A 148 -5.72 -10.49 1.12
C PHE A 148 -5.11 -11.43 0.07
N GLU A 149 -3.94 -12.00 0.32
CA GLU A 149 -3.26 -12.85 -0.67
C GLU A 149 -4.12 -14.02 -1.12
N ASP A 150 -4.56 -14.85 -0.17
CA ASP A 150 -5.36 -16.03 -0.43
C ASP A 150 -6.74 -15.75 -1.03
N VAL A 151 -7.19 -14.50 -0.88
CA VAL A 151 -8.51 -14.05 -1.36
C VAL A 151 -8.45 -13.52 -2.80
N ILE A 152 -7.31 -12.92 -3.17
CA ILE A 152 -7.14 -12.19 -4.43
C ILE A 152 -6.41 -13.02 -5.46
N LEU A 153 -5.35 -13.70 -5.06
CA LEU A 153 -4.57 -14.52 -5.99
C LEU A 153 -5.18 -15.92 -6.14
N PRO A 154 -5.16 -16.50 -7.34
CA PRO A 154 -5.52 -17.91 -7.53
C PRO A 154 -4.65 -18.83 -6.67
N LYS A 155 -5.20 -19.97 -6.24
CA LYS A 155 -4.43 -21.00 -5.53
C LYS A 155 -3.14 -21.32 -6.27
N ASN A 156 -2.03 -21.42 -5.52
CA ASN A 156 -0.70 -21.71 -6.02
C ASN A 156 -0.13 -20.71 -7.03
N ALA A 157 -0.77 -19.53 -7.20
CA ALA A 157 -0.31 -18.53 -8.18
C ALA A 157 1.17 -18.14 -8.00
N ILE A 158 1.63 -18.08 -6.75
CA ILE A 158 3.01 -17.76 -6.42
C ILE A 158 3.96 -18.87 -6.89
N GLN A 159 3.67 -20.11 -6.52
CA GLN A 159 4.49 -21.27 -6.84
C GLN A 159 4.50 -21.58 -8.34
N ASP A 160 3.32 -21.62 -8.97
CA ASP A 160 3.16 -21.95 -10.40
C ASP A 160 3.81 -20.93 -11.33
N ASN A 161 4.01 -19.71 -10.82
CA ASN A 161 4.63 -18.65 -11.59
C ASN A 161 6.04 -18.28 -11.12
N ASN A 162 6.60 -18.99 -10.14
CA ASN A 162 7.90 -18.69 -9.54
C ASN A 162 8.03 -17.23 -9.10
N ILE A 163 7.01 -16.73 -8.38
CA ILE A 163 6.97 -15.36 -7.89
C ILE A 163 7.79 -15.29 -6.61
N VAL A 164 8.78 -14.41 -6.59
CA VAL A 164 9.57 -14.14 -5.38
C VAL A 164 8.72 -13.27 -4.44
N VAL A 165 8.64 -13.67 -3.19
CA VAL A 165 7.87 -12.92 -2.17
C VAL A 165 8.84 -12.13 -1.31
N PHE A 166 8.58 -10.82 -1.21
CA PHE A 166 9.27 -9.91 -0.30
C PHE A 166 8.29 -9.42 0.78
N GLN A 167 8.55 -9.84 2.02
CA GLN A 167 7.78 -9.39 3.17
C GLN A 167 8.30 -8.03 3.63
N HIS A 168 7.48 -6.99 3.48
CA HIS A 168 7.80 -5.65 3.97
C HIS A 168 7.26 -5.45 5.38
N GLU A 169 8.18 -5.36 6.35
CA GLU A 169 7.85 -5.29 7.79
C GLU A 169 7.85 -3.86 8.36
N GLY A 170 8.01 -2.85 7.49
CA GLY A 170 8.15 -1.45 7.91
C GLY A 170 9.58 -1.11 8.32
N PHE A 171 9.72 -0.27 9.34
CA PHE A 171 11.04 0.06 9.87
C PHE A 171 11.58 -1.11 10.69
N SER A 172 12.85 -1.47 10.46
CA SER A 172 13.48 -2.55 11.23
C SER A 172 13.64 -2.14 12.70
N LYS A 173 13.56 -3.13 13.59
CA LYS A 173 13.76 -2.89 15.03
C LYS A 173 15.15 -2.30 15.36
N GLU A 174 16.13 -2.59 14.52
CA GLU A 174 17.51 -2.12 14.69
C GLU A 174 17.70 -0.68 14.18
N GLU A 175 16.79 -0.19 13.32
CA GLU A 175 16.85 1.13 12.68
C GLU A 175 15.79 2.11 13.22
N ASN A 176 14.96 1.70 14.18
CA ASN A 176 13.80 2.48 14.67
C ASN A 176 14.13 3.92 15.05
N TYR A 177 15.34 4.17 15.55
CA TYR A 177 15.74 5.51 15.96
C TYR A 177 15.91 6.46 14.77
N ASN A 178 16.45 5.99 13.65
CA ASN A 178 16.69 6.83 12.47
C ASN A 178 15.39 7.34 11.80
N PRO A 179 14.36 6.50 11.56
CA PRO A 179 13.06 6.97 11.10
C PRO A 179 12.44 8.01 12.02
N ILE A 180 12.48 7.79 13.34
CA ILE A 180 11.89 8.72 14.30
C ILE A 180 12.60 10.07 14.25
N VAL A 181 13.94 10.09 14.20
CA VAL A 181 14.73 11.32 14.03
C VAL A 181 14.30 12.04 12.75
N SER A 182 14.23 11.33 11.63
CA SER A 182 13.85 11.91 10.34
C SER A 182 12.43 12.49 10.34
N PHE A 183 11.49 11.81 11.02
CA PHE A 183 10.11 12.31 11.15
C PHE A 183 10.05 13.52 12.09
N CYS A 184 10.72 13.46 13.25
CA CYS A 184 10.77 14.59 14.16
C CYS A 184 11.38 15.82 13.50
N ASP A 185 12.48 15.67 12.78
CA ASP A 185 13.13 16.74 12.02
C ASP A 185 12.18 17.33 10.96
N PHE A 186 11.50 16.47 10.20
CA PHE A 186 10.55 16.90 9.17
C PHE A 186 9.35 17.67 9.75
N TYR A 187 8.84 17.23 10.91
CA TYR A 187 7.70 17.86 11.57
C TYR A 187 8.10 18.98 12.55
N GLY A 188 9.39 19.23 12.75
CA GLY A 188 9.89 20.24 13.69
C GLY A 188 9.59 19.91 15.15
N LEU A 189 9.62 18.63 15.52
CA LEU A 189 9.38 18.14 16.87
C LEU A 189 10.70 17.90 17.60
N GLU A 190 10.73 18.17 18.90
CA GLU A 190 11.84 17.76 19.74
C GLU A 190 11.88 16.24 19.87
N LEU A 191 13.11 15.69 19.82
CA LEU A 191 13.31 14.24 19.94
C LEU A 191 12.95 13.77 21.35
N PRO A 192 12.39 12.57 21.47
CA PRO A 192 12.10 11.99 22.78
C PRO A 192 13.37 11.76 23.58
N LYS A 193 13.34 12.11 24.87
CA LYS A 193 14.49 11.97 25.79
C LYS A 193 14.73 10.53 26.23
N LEU A 194 13.75 9.65 26.05
CA LEU A 194 13.80 8.22 26.42
C LEU A 194 13.76 7.34 25.18
N PRO A 195 14.38 6.16 25.22
CA PRO A 195 14.29 5.19 24.14
C PRO A 195 12.83 4.82 23.86
N ILE A 196 12.48 4.74 22.58
CA ILE A 196 11.15 4.34 22.16
C ILE A 196 11.11 2.81 22.10
N LEU A 197 10.28 2.21 22.92
CA LEU A 197 10.15 0.75 23.04
C LEU A 197 8.87 0.20 22.40
N ASN A 198 7.92 1.08 22.05
CA ASN A 198 6.64 0.65 21.48
C ASN A 198 6.85 0.16 20.03
N PRO A 199 6.54 -1.13 19.72
CA PRO A 199 6.73 -1.71 18.39
C PRO A 199 5.86 -1.08 17.31
N GLU A 200 4.81 -0.37 17.67
CA GLU A 200 3.90 0.30 16.72
C GLU A 200 4.60 1.41 15.94
N PHE A 201 5.68 1.99 16.49
CA PHE A 201 6.51 2.96 15.76
C PHE A 201 7.32 2.35 14.60
N ASN A 202 7.30 1.03 14.45
CA ASN A 202 7.81 0.36 13.25
C ASN A 202 6.89 0.59 12.03
N ASN A 203 5.63 0.97 12.29
CA ASN A 203 4.68 1.28 11.23
C ASN A 203 4.80 2.76 10.82
N PRO A 204 5.21 3.05 9.57
CA PRO A 204 5.38 4.41 9.08
C PRO A 204 4.13 5.28 9.17
N LEU A 205 2.94 4.69 8.93
CA LEU A 205 1.67 5.43 9.05
C LEU A 205 1.40 5.83 10.49
N PHE A 206 1.62 4.91 11.44
CA PHE A 206 1.46 5.21 12.86
C PHE A 206 2.39 6.33 13.30
N LEU A 207 3.68 6.25 12.93
CA LEU A 207 4.66 7.28 13.24
C LEU A 207 4.27 8.65 12.63
N LYS A 208 3.80 8.66 11.39
CA LYS A 208 3.28 9.87 10.74
C LYS A 208 2.13 10.49 11.52
N LEU A 209 1.10 9.70 11.83
CA LEU A 209 -0.09 10.17 12.56
C LEU A 209 0.27 10.68 13.96
N MET A 210 1.24 10.03 14.61
CA MET A 210 1.76 10.46 15.91
C MET A 210 2.45 11.82 15.82
N CYS A 211 3.33 12.01 14.82
CA CYS A 211 4.00 13.31 14.63
C CYS A 211 2.97 14.42 14.33
N GLU A 212 2.01 14.17 13.45
CA GLU A 212 0.94 15.13 13.14
C GLU A 212 0.12 15.51 14.39
N TYR A 213 -0.17 14.53 15.25
CA TYR A 213 -0.85 14.76 16.52
C TYR A 213 -0.01 15.63 17.47
N CYS A 214 1.28 15.31 17.61
CA CYS A 214 2.21 16.03 18.50
C CYS A 214 2.43 17.49 18.06
N VAL A 215 2.59 17.75 16.76
CA VAL A 215 2.70 19.13 16.21
C VAL A 215 1.51 19.98 16.64
N ASN A 216 0.31 19.43 16.58
CA ASN A 216 -0.91 20.16 16.89
C ASN A 216 -1.12 20.43 18.39
N LYS A 217 -0.50 19.64 19.28
CA LYS A 217 -0.75 19.71 20.72
C LYS A 217 0.45 20.17 21.57
N PHE A 218 1.63 19.61 21.35
CA PHE A 218 2.72 19.69 22.34
C PHE A 218 4.03 20.26 21.80
N LYS A 219 4.26 20.25 20.51
CA LYS A 219 5.53 20.52 19.84
C LYS A 219 6.70 19.58 20.28
N GLU A 220 6.42 18.61 21.13
CA GLU A 220 7.32 17.56 21.58
C GLU A 220 6.77 16.20 21.18
N PHE A 221 7.64 15.26 20.89
CA PHE A 221 7.21 13.88 20.59
C PHE A 221 6.85 13.16 21.89
N ASP A 222 5.55 12.88 22.06
CA ASP A 222 5.01 12.21 23.25
C ASP A 222 4.72 10.73 22.98
N GLN A 223 5.61 9.85 23.44
CA GLN A 223 5.48 8.40 23.28
C GLN A 223 4.47 7.75 24.25
N THR A 224 3.86 8.51 25.16
CA THR A 224 2.89 7.98 26.14
C THR A 224 1.48 7.89 25.56
N ILE A 225 1.24 8.50 24.40
CA ILE A 225 -0.04 8.50 23.71
C ILE A 225 -0.38 7.09 23.26
N SER A 226 -1.57 6.63 23.63
CA SER A 226 -2.07 5.33 23.22
C SER A 226 -2.55 5.34 21.76
N VAL A 227 -2.49 4.18 21.09
CA VAL A 227 -3.07 3.98 19.74
C VAL A 227 -4.54 4.40 19.72
N ALA A 228 -5.31 4.02 20.72
CA ALA A 228 -6.73 4.35 20.81
C ALA A 228 -6.97 5.88 20.88
N GLU A 229 -6.14 6.60 21.63
CA GLU A 229 -6.21 8.06 21.70
C GLU A 229 -5.86 8.70 20.36
N LEU A 230 -4.80 8.22 19.71
CA LEU A 230 -4.38 8.71 18.40
C LEU A 230 -5.49 8.54 17.36
N PHE A 231 -6.05 7.33 17.23
CA PHE A 231 -7.14 7.07 16.29
C PHE A 231 -8.40 7.87 16.62
N THR A 232 -8.74 8.00 17.90
CA THR A 232 -9.87 8.86 18.32
C THR A 232 -9.69 10.30 17.86
N ASN A 233 -8.47 10.82 17.94
CA ASN A 233 -8.16 12.17 17.47
C ASN A 233 -8.21 12.28 15.94
N VAL A 234 -7.72 11.28 15.22
CA VAL A 234 -7.84 11.22 13.74
C VAL A 234 -9.31 11.25 13.33
N LEU A 235 -10.17 10.43 13.94
CA LEU A 235 -11.60 10.40 13.64
C LEU A 235 -12.28 11.75 13.94
N LYS A 236 -11.90 12.40 15.03
CA LYS A 236 -12.40 13.76 15.35
C LYS A 236 -11.95 14.77 14.30
N THR A 237 -10.71 14.74 13.87
CA THR A 237 -10.17 15.65 12.86
C THR A 237 -10.90 15.47 11.52
N VAL A 238 -11.10 14.21 11.08
CA VAL A 238 -11.88 13.89 9.88
C VAL A 238 -13.32 14.40 10.03
N ASN A 239 -13.96 14.17 11.18
CA ASN A 239 -15.32 14.63 11.45
C ASN A 239 -15.44 16.17 11.33
N ILE A 240 -14.50 16.92 11.94
CA ILE A 240 -14.45 18.38 11.83
C ILE A 240 -14.24 18.83 10.38
N ASN A 241 -13.38 18.15 9.64
CA ASN A 241 -13.16 18.50 8.24
C ASN A 241 -14.36 18.23 7.35
N LEU A 242 -15.09 17.15 7.57
CA LEU A 242 -16.29 16.81 6.82
C LEU A 242 -17.50 17.65 7.23
N SER A 243 -17.52 18.20 8.46
CA SER A 243 -18.63 19.02 8.96
C SER A 243 -18.67 20.45 8.39
N LYS A 244 -17.67 20.87 7.61
CA LYS A 244 -17.61 22.23 7.03
C LYS A 244 -18.74 22.47 6.03
N GLU A 245 -19.19 23.73 5.91
CA GLU A 245 -20.29 24.18 5.03
C GLU A 245 -20.04 23.83 3.54
N ASP A 246 -18.77 23.90 3.09
CA ASP A 246 -18.37 23.58 1.73
C ASP A 246 -18.37 22.06 1.44
N LYS A 247 -18.57 21.21 2.46
CA LYS A 247 -18.60 19.75 2.35
C LYS A 247 -19.97 19.17 2.63
N PHE A 248 -20.23 18.83 3.89
CA PHE A 248 -21.47 18.12 4.28
C PHE A 248 -22.35 18.91 5.24
N ASP A 249 -21.86 20.02 5.77
CA ASP A 249 -22.61 20.98 6.59
C ASP A 249 -23.44 20.33 7.71
N PHE A 250 -22.75 19.68 8.65
CA PHE A 250 -23.38 19.12 9.84
C PHE A 250 -22.71 19.63 11.12
N ASP A 251 -23.41 19.51 12.25
CA ASP A 251 -22.83 19.92 13.54
C ASP A 251 -21.60 19.07 13.88
N LYS A 252 -20.43 19.72 13.94
CA LYS A 252 -19.15 19.08 14.27
C LYS A 252 -19.13 18.36 15.62
N ASN A 253 -20.03 18.70 16.54
CA ASN A 253 -20.16 18.06 17.84
C ASN A 253 -20.88 16.70 17.74
N ILE A 254 -21.59 16.46 16.65
CA ILE A 254 -22.14 15.16 16.33
C ILE A 254 -21.02 14.35 15.68
N ASN A 255 -20.51 13.34 16.37
CA ASN A 255 -19.42 12.50 15.87
C ASN A 255 -19.92 11.53 14.78
N VAL A 256 -20.36 12.07 13.63
CA VAL A 256 -20.95 11.29 12.51
C VAL A 256 -19.95 10.26 11.99
N VAL A 257 -18.70 10.66 11.78
CA VAL A 257 -17.62 9.76 11.32
C VAL A 257 -17.44 8.57 12.27
N GLN A 258 -17.41 8.83 13.58
CA GLN A 258 -17.27 7.76 14.55
C GLN A 258 -18.47 6.79 14.55
N LYS A 259 -19.69 7.31 14.40
CA LYS A 259 -20.90 6.47 14.29
C LYS A 259 -20.87 5.60 13.04
N VAL A 260 -20.45 6.17 11.90
CA VAL A 260 -20.31 5.46 10.65
C VAL A 260 -19.25 4.36 10.75
N ILE A 261 -18.06 4.66 11.27
CA ILE A 261 -17.01 3.67 11.47
C ILE A 261 -17.48 2.54 12.40
N LYS A 262 -18.18 2.87 13.49
CA LYS A 262 -18.74 1.86 14.39
C LYS A 262 -19.73 0.94 13.65
N GLY A 263 -20.64 1.48 12.86
CA GLY A 263 -21.59 0.68 12.07
C GLY A 263 -20.90 -0.21 11.05
N LEU A 264 -19.82 0.27 10.40
CA LEU A 264 -19.02 -0.55 9.49
C LEU A 264 -18.32 -1.70 10.23
N VAL A 265 -17.73 -1.43 11.40
CA VAL A 265 -17.06 -2.46 12.22
C VAL A 265 -18.05 -3.50 12.72
N GLU A 266 -19.24 -3.11 13.16
CA GLU A 266 -20.29 -4.04 13.59
C GLU A 266 -20.67 -4.98 12.42
N LEU A 267 -20.90 -4.45 11.22
CA LEU A 267 -21.21 -5.26 10.04
C LEU A 267 -20.02 -6.15 9.62
N MET A 268 -18.78 -5.66 9.73
CA MET A 268 -17.58 -6.46 9.44
C MET A 268 -17.45 -7.66 10.37
N ASN A 269 -17.76 -7.49 11.66
CA ASN A 269 -17.71 -8.58 12.64
C ASN A 269 -18.73 -9.69 12.35
N ASP A 270 -19.85 -9.33 11.73
CA ASP A 270 -20.90 -10.28 11.32
C ASP A 270 -20.58 -10.95 9.95
N SER A 271 -19.57 -10.46 9.22
CA SER A 271 -19.16 -11.01 7.95
C SER A 271 -18.15 -12.14 8.10
N GLU A 272 -18.27 -13.19 7.27
CA GLU A 272 -17.44 -14.40 7.32
C GLU A 272 -15.94 -14.14 7.15
N PHE A 273 -15.56 -13.00 6.54
CA PHE A 273 -14.18 -12.64 6.22
C PHE A 273 -13.73 -11.31 6.83
N ASN A 274 -14.48 -10.72 7.76
CA ASN A 274 -14.24 -9.37 8.28
C ASN A 274 -14.03 -8.32 7.18
N GLN A 275 -14.75 -8.45 6.08
CA GLN A 275 -14.66 -7.59 4.91
C GLN A 275 -16.06 -7.19 4.44
N LEU A 276 -16.17 -5.96 3.95
CA LEU A 276 -17.38 -5.44 3.34
C LEU A 276 -17.11 -5.09 1.88
N ASN A 277 -18.08 -5.38 1.02
CA ASN A 277 -18.08 -4.86 -0.33
C ASN A 277 -18.55 -3.39 -0.35
N TYR A 278 -18.40 -2.74 -1.50
CA TYR A 278 -18.79 -1.34 -1.64
C TYR A 278 -20.28 -1.10 -1.36
N GLU A 279 -21.18 -1.95 -1.86
CA GLU A 279 -22.63 -1.79 -1.71
C GLU A 279 -23.07 -1.94 -0.25
N GLU A 280 -22.50 -2.92 0.49
CA GLU A 280 -22.72 -3.10 1.92
C GLU A 280 -22.23 -1.88 2.70
N SER A 281 -21.01 -1.45 2.43
CA SER A 281 -20.42 -0.26 3.06
C SER A 281 -21.22 0.98 2.76
N TYR A 282 -21.62 1.19 1.50
CA TYR A 282 -22.45 2.32 1.07
C TYR A 282 -23.80 2.34 1.79
N THR A 283 -24.45 1.19 1.89
CA THR A 283 -25.76 1.06 2.53
C THR A 283 -25.69 1.47 4.03
N VAL A 284 -24.70 0.94 4.75
CA VAL A 284 -24.51 1.29 6.18
C VAL A 284 -24.17 2.76 6.34
N VAL A 285 -23.20 3.26 5.58
CA VAL A 285 -22.76 4.65 5.67
C VAL A 285 -23.90 5.61 5.35
N ASN A 286 -24.62 5.37 4.25
CA ASN A 286 -25.74 6.21 3.85
C ASN A 286 -26.89 6.17 4.87
N ASN A 287 -27.19 5.00 5.43
CA ASN A 287 -28.25 4.88 6.45
C ASN A 287 -27.94 5.63 7.74
N ILE A 288 -26.68 5.65 8.16
CA ILE A 288 -26.26 6.41 9.35
C ILE A 288 -26.14 7.91 9.03
N ALA A 289 -25.46 8.23 7.91
CA ALA A 289 -25.17 9.61 7.57
C ALA A 289 -26.43 10.43 7.23
N LYS A 290 -27.47 9.83 6.61
CA LYS A 290 -28.71 10.52 6.24
C LYS A 290 -29.45 11.17 7.42
N GLU A 291 -29.21 10.70 8.64
CA GLU A 291 -29.81 11.30 9.84
C GLU A 291 -29.19 12.67 10.17
N TYR A 292 -27.99 12.95 9.68
CA TYR A 292 -27.18 14.11 10.05
C TYR A 292 -26.76 14.97 8.87
N VAL A 293 -26.81 14.43 7.64
CA VAL A 293 -26.20 15.01 6.45
C VAL A 293 -27.18 15.00 5.27
N GLN A 294 -27.35 16.13 4.59
CA GLN A 294 -28.28 16.25 3.45
C GLN A 294 -27.77 15.44 2.22
N LYS A 295 -26.46 15.35 1.99
CA LYS A 295 -25.84 14.65 0.85
C LYS A 295 -25.16 13.35 1.27
N SER A 296 -25.86 12.54 2.04
CA SER A 296 -25.33 11.30 2.64
C SER A 296 -24.77 10.29 1.62
N ASN A 297 -25.30 10.30 0.39
CA ASN A 297 -24.90 9.42 -0.70
C ASN A 297 -23.43 9.57 -1.17
N ARG A 298 -22.75 10.66 -0.78
CA ARG A 298 -21.33 10.90 -1.06
C ARG A 298 -20.44 10.76 0.16
N PHE A 299 -21.02 10.40 1.30
CA PHE A 299 -20.26 10.40 2.56
C PHE A 299 -19.22 9.28 2.60
N LEU A 300 -19.51 8.10 2.03
CA LEU A 300 -18.54 7.01 1.93
C LEU A 300 -17.35 7.42 1.08
N GLU A 301 -17.56 8.03 -0.09
CA GLU A 301 -16.50 8.48 -0.99
C GLU A 301 -15.57 9.53 -0.34
N ALA A 302 -16.11 10.31 0.57
CA ALA A 302 -15.34 11.32 1.30
C ALA A 302 -14.58 10.78 2.52
N LEU A 303 -14.89 9.55 2.95
CA LEU A 303 -14.20 8.83 4.03
C LEU A 303 -13.01 8.00 3.52
N ILE A 304 -13.06 7.58 2.27
CA ILE A 304 -12.03 6.78 1.58
C ILE A 304 -10.98 7.71 0.98
#